data_87a410d6c6e5fd17e5ea491d2697b276
#
_entry.id   87a410d6c6e5fd17e5ea491d2697b276
#
_cell.length_a   1.000
_cell.length_b   1.000
_cell.length_c   1.000
_cell.angle_alpha   90.00
_cell.angle_beta   90.00
_cell.angle_gamma   90.00
#
_symmetry.space_group_name_H-M   'P 1'
#
loop_
_entity.id
_entity.type
_entity.pdbx_description
1 polymer ?
#
loop_
_entity_poly.entity_id
_entity_poly.type
_entity_poly.pdbx_seq_one_letter_code
_entity_poly.pdbx_strand_id
1 'polypeptide(L)'
;MTNAELDTMWFQAQQDAIKAGEDFTRYRFAALVAAAQREKVAHWMRSMGYATGHGDTTEDLLGELRAQITERLLMERAACADICDQHASIEGIAQRCAAEIRARSKT
;
A
#
# COMPACT_ATOMS: atom_id res chain seq x y z
N MET A 1 10.40 14.53 -2.33
CA MET A 1 9.94 15.55 -3.29
C MET A 1 11.02 16.62 -3.42
N THR A 2 11.37 17.01 -4.63
CA THR A 2 12.43 17.98 -4.88
C THR A 2 11.93 19.41 -4.74
N ASN A 3 12.85 20.37 -4.57
CA ASN A 3 12.50 21.78 -4.54
C ASN A 3 11.87 22.24 -5.85
N ALA A 4 12.34 21.71 -6.98
CA ALA A 4 11.77 22.02 -8.28
C ALA A 4 10.32 21.56 -8.41
N GLU A 5 9.99 20.38 -7.89
CA GLU A 5 8.63 19.89 -7.87
C GLU A 5 7.72 20.75 -6.97
N LEU A 6 8.23 21.15 -5.81
CA LEU A 6 7.50 22.04 -4.91
C LEU A 6 7.24 23.40 -5.54
N ASP A 7 8.23 23.98 -6.21
CA ASP A 7 8.08 25.26 -6.92
C ASP A 7 7.03 25.17 -8.03
N THR A 8 7.00 24.07 -8.77
CA THR A 8 5.99 23.81 -9.79
C THR A 8 4.59 23.77 -9.21
N MET A 9 4.41 23.08 -8.07
CA MET A 9 3.11 23.00 -7.39
C MET A 9 2.69 24.33 -6.79
N TRP A 10 3.64 25.11 -6.28
CA TRP A 10 3.38 26.46 -5.78
C TRP A 10 2.83 27.34 -6.90
N PHE A 11 3.50 27.35 -8.04
CA PHE A 11 3.05 28.09 -9.22
C PHE A 11 1.67 27.60 -9.69
N GLN A 12 1.44 26.30 -9.75
CA GLN A 12 0.15 25.72 -10.14
C GLN A 12 -0.97 26.16 -9.18
N ALA A 13 -0.70 26.17 -7.87
CA ALA A 13 -1.67 26.60 -6.88
C ALA A 13 -2.05 28.08 -7.07
N GLN A 14 -1.06 28.93 -7.39
CA GLN A 14 -1.32 30.34 -7.71
C GLN A 14 -2.19 30.50 -8.96
N GLN A 15 -1.89 29.77 -10.02
CA GLN A 15 -2.67 29.81 -11.28
C GLN A 15 -4.11 29.32 -11.06
N ASP A 16 -4.29 28.27 -10.31
CA ASP A 16 -5.60 27.70 -10.00
C ASP A 16 -6.43 28.68 -9.17
N ALA A 17 -5.82 29.37 -8.21
CA ALA A 17 -6.50 30.40 -7.42
C ALA A 17 -6.94 31.57 -8.29
N ILE A 18 -6.11 32.03 -9.22
CA ILE A 18 -6.45 33.10 -10.16
C ILE A 18 -7.63 32.69 -11.04
N LYS A 19 -7.60 31.48 -11.60
CA LYS A 19 -8.69 30.97 -12.46
C LYS A 19 -10.01 30.86 -11.71
N ALA A 20 -9.97 30.47 -10.45
CA ALA A 20 -11.15 30.33 -9.61
C ALA A 20 -11.65 31.67 -9.05
N GLY A 21 -10.92 32.76 -9.23
CA GLY A 21 -11.26 34.06 -8.67
C GLY A 21 -11.09 34.11 -7.17
N GLU A 22 -10.23 33.28 -6.63
CA GLU A 22 -9.94 33.17 -5.19
C GLU A 22 -8.55 33.72 -4.87
N ASP A 23 -8.39 34.16 -3.63
CA ASP A 23 -7.06 34.50 -3.15
C ASP A 23 -6.21 33.21 -3.02
N PHE A 24 -4.93 33.32 -3.38
CA PHE A 24 -4.00 32.20 -3.16
C PHE A 24 -3.87 31.93 -1.67
N THR A 25 -4.03 30.64 -1.28
CA THR A 25 -3.83 30.21 0.08
C THR A 25 -2.81 29.07 0.15
N ARG A 26 -2.07 29.04 1.26
CA ARG A 26 -1.17 27.93 1.58
C ARG A 26 -1.90 26.58 1.65
N TYR A 27 -3.19 26.59 1.95
CA TYR A 27 -4.01 25.36 2.03
C TYR A 27 -4.19 24.73 0.66
N ARG A 28 -4.36 25.53 -0.38
CA ARG A 28 -4.44 25.01 -1.76
C ARG A 28 -3.12 24.35 -2.18
N PHE A 29 -1.99 25.00 -1.85
CA PHE A 29 -0.66 24.42 -2.07
C PHE A 29 -0.47 23.12 -1.29
N ALA A 30 -0.82 23.11 0.00
CA ALA A 30 -0.71 21.91 0.83
C ALA A 30 -1.54 20.73 0.28
N ALA A 31 -2.75 21.02 -0.23
CA ALA A 31 -3.59 19.99 -0.85
C ALA A 31 -2.94 19.38 -2.10
N LEU A 32 -2.31 20.22 -2.93
CA LEU A 32 -1.59 19.72 -4.11
C LEU A 32 -0.39 18.84 -3.72
N VAL A 33 0.37 19.25 -2.71
CA VAL A 33 1.51 18.45 -2.20
C VAL A 33 1.02 17.12 -1.66
N ALA A 34 -0.05 17.11 -0.86
CA ALA A 34 -0.62 15.88 -0.32
C ALA A 34 -1.09 14.93 -1.43
N ALA A 35 -1.79 15.45 -2.44
CA ALA A 35 -2.24 14.67 -3.58
C ALA A 35 -1.07 14.07 -4.37
N ALA A 36 0.00 14.83 -4.58
CA ALA A 36 1.19 14.36 -5.28
C ALA A 36 1.91 13.26 -4.50
N GLN A 37 2.01 13.38 -3.18
CA GLN A 37 2.61 12.35 -2.34
C GLN A 37 1.79 11.07 -2.36
N ARG A 38 0.47 11.20 -2.26
CA ARG A 38 -0.43 10.06 -2.36
C ARG A 38 -0.23 9.32 -3.69
N GLU A 39 -0.16 10.07 -4.79
CA GLU A 39 0.02 9.47 -6.12
C GLU A 39 1.36 8.73 -6.25
N LYS A 40 2.41 9.23 -5.65
CA LYS A 40 3.70 8.53 -5.61
C LYS A 40 3.59 7.19 -4.88
N VAL A 41 2.92 7.15 -3.75
CA VAL A 41 2.69 5.91 -3.00
C VAL A 41 1.82 4.95 -3.81
N ALA A 42 0.74 5.44 -4.40
CA ALA A 42 -0.14 4.64 -5.25
C ALA A 42 0.61 4.04 -6.44
N HIS A 43 1.44 4.84 -7.10
CA HIS A 43 2.26 4.37 -8.22
C HIS A 43 3.20 3.24 -7.80
N TRP A 44 3.89 3.41 -6.68
CA TRP A 44 4.76 2.37 -6.14
C TRP A 44 3.98 1.09 -5.83
N MET A 45 2.83 1.22 -5.17
CA MET A 45 1.98 0.07 -4.84
C MET A 45 1.55 -0.68 -6.11
N ARG A 46 1.09 0.03 -7.13
CA ARG A 46 0.70 -0.58 -8.40
C ARG A 46 1.88 -1.28 -9.09
N SER A 47 3.07 -0.67 -9.04
CA SER A 47 4.28 -1.28 -9.64
C SER A 47 4.68 -2.58 -8.94
N MET A 48 4.32 -2.73 -7.67
CA MET A 48 4.57 -3.95 -6.89
C MET A 48 3.40 -4.94 -6.93
N GLY A 49 2.37 -4.64 -7.71
CA GLY A 49 1.22 -5.52 -7.86
C GLY A 49 0.15 -5.40 -6.77
N TYR A 50 0.15 -4.32 -6.00
CA TYR A 50 -0.87 -4.06 -5.00
C TYR A 50 -2.01 -3.23 -5.57
N ALA A 51 -3.22 -3.47 -5.07
CA ALA A 51 -4.38 -2.66 -5.41
C ALA A 51 -4.35 -1.31 -4.67
N THR A 52 -4.89 -0.28 -5.34
CA THR A 52 -4.98 1.07 -4.79
C THR A 52 -6.36 1.61 -5.11
N GLY A 53 -7.36 1.33 -4.34
CA GLY A 53 -8.68 1.66 -4.81
C GLY A 53 -9.51 2.54 -3.91
N HIS A 54 -9.18 2.63 -2.67
CA HIS A 54 -10.09 3.24 -1.72
C HIS A 54 -9.41 4.26 -0.83
N GLY A 55 -10.05 5.42 -0.72
CA GLY A 55 -9.59 6.50 0.11
C GLY A 55 -8.71 7.52 -0.62
N ASP A 56 -8.74 8.74 -0.11
CA ASP A 56 -8.13 9.90 -0.76
C ASP A 56 -6.80 10.30 -0.12
N THR A 57 -6.39 9.64 0.94
CA THR A 57 -5.18 9.99 1.68
C THR A 57 -4.08 8.94 1.55
N THR A 58 -2.85 9.35 1.82
CA THR A 58 -1.71 8.42 1.89
C THR A 58 -1.93 7.40 3.00
N GLU A 59 -2.53 7.79 4.11
CA GLU A 59 -2.84 6.89 5.22
C GLU A 59 -3.80 5.78 4.81
N ASP A 60 -4.82 6.11 3.99
CA ASP A 60 -5.75 5.12 3.44
C ASP A 60 -5.01 4.09 2.58
N LEU A 61 -4.08 4.55 1.73
CA LEU A 61 -3.26 3.65 0.90
C LEU A 61 -2.38 2.74 1.75
N LEU A 62 -1.77 3.26 2.80
CA LEU A 62 -0.94 2.47 3.70
C LEU A 62 -1.76 1.42 4.45
N GLY A 63 -2.99 1.77 4.84
CA GLY A 63 -3.93 0.82 5.43
C GLY A 63 -4.29 -0.32 4.47
N GLU A 64 -4.58 -0.01 3.22
CA GLU A 64 -4.83 -1.00 2.18
C GLU A 64 -3.62 -1.90 1.94
N LEU A 65 -2.43 -1.30 1.86
CA LEU A 65 -1.20 -2.06 1.68
C LEU A 65 -0.97 -3.04 2.83
N ARG A 66 -1.16 -2.59 4.07
CA ARG A 66 -1.03 -3.44 5.25
C ARG A 66 -1.98 -4.62 5.21
N ALA A 67 -3.24 -4.37 4.86
CA ALA A 67 -4.25 -5.43 4.75
C ALA A 67 -3.87 -6.44 3.68
N GLN A 68 -3.43 -6.00 2.51
CA GLN A 68 -3.03 -6.87 1.42
C GLN A 68 -1.78 -7.69 1.76
N ILE A 69 -0.78 -7.10 2.41
CA ILE A 69 0.42 -7.82 2.85
C ILE A 69 0.04 -8.91 3.85
N THR A 70 -0.81 -8.60 4.82
CA THR A 70 -1.27 -9.56 5.81
C THR A 70 -1.99 -10.73 5.15
N GLU A 71 -2.91 -10.45 4.23
CA GLU A 71 -3.63 -11.46 3.48
C GLU A 71 -2.69 -12.37 2.69
N ARG A 72 -1.75 -11.80 1.93
CA ARG A 72 -0.78 -12.56 1.14
C ARG A 72 0.12 -13.43 2.01
N LEU A 73 0.52 -12.93 3.18
CA LEU A 73 1.29 -13.72 4.14
C LEU A 73 0.52 -14.95 4.62
N LEU A 74 -0.76 -14.78 4.98
CA LEU A 74 -1.61 -15.87 5.42
C LEU A 74 -1.82 -16.90 4.30
N MET A 75 -2.07 -16.43 3.08
CA MET A 75 -2.22 -17.31 1.91
C MET A 75 -0.94 -18.09 1.61
N GLU A 76 0.22 -17.43 1.67
CA GLU A 76 1.50 -18.09 1.44
C GLU A 76 1.81 -19.14 2.51
N ARG A 77 1.52 -18.84 3.78
CA ARG A 77 1.68 -19.81 4.87
C ARG A 77 0.78 -21.03 4.68
N ALA A 78 -0.46 -20.79 4.28
CA ALA A 78 -1.40 -21.89 3.98
C ALA A 78 -0.92 -22.73 2.80
N ALA A 79 -0.42 -22.10 1.74
CA ALA A 79 0.13 -22.81 0.58
C ALA A 79 1.34 -23.66 0.95
N CYS A 80 2.25 -23.13 1.77
CA CYS A 80 3.41 -23.86 2.26
C CYS A 80 2.99 -25.07 3.10
N ALA A 81 2.01 -24.88 3.99
CA ALA A 81 1.50 -25.98 4.81
C ALA A 81 0.84 -27.08 3.96
N ASP A 82 0.10 -26.70 2.93
CA ASP A 82 -0.52 -27.64 1.99
C ASP A 82 0.52 -28.45 1.22
N ILE A 83 1.62 -27.81 0.80
CA ILE A 83 2.74 -28.50 0.17
C ILE A 83 3.35 -29.54 1.12
N CYS A 84 3.53 -29.17 2.39
CA CYS A 84 4.03 -30.12 3.39
C CYS A 84 3.09 -31.31 3.56
N ASP A 85 1.77 -31.07 3.58
CA ASP A 85 0.77 -32.14 3.65
C ASP A 85 0.82 -33.08 2.44
N GLN A 86 1.02 -32.51 1.24
CA GLN A 86 1.13 -33.29 0.01
C GLN A 86 2.34 -34.23 0.01
N HIS A 87 3.40 -33.84 0.67
CA HIS A 87 4.64 -34.61 0.78
C HIS A 87 4.77 -35.37 2.10
N ALA A 88 3.68 -35.49 2.86
CA ALA A 88 3.64 -36.17 4.14
C ALA A 88 3.64 -37.70 3.98
N SER A 89 4.77 -38.25 3.66
CA SER A 89 4.86 -39.67 3.36
C SER A 89 5.58 -40.50 4.40
N ILE A 90 6.31 -39.90 5.31
CA ILE A 90 7.12 -40.67 6.26
C ILE A 90 6.96 -40.04 7.68
N GLU A 91 6.48 -40.89 8.63
CA GLU A 91 6.44 -40.59 10.07
C GLU A 91 5.71 -39.30 10.50
N GLY A 92 4.93 -38.71 9.63
CA GLY A 92 4.14 -37.53 9.97
C GLY A 92 4.96 -36.26 10.18
N ILE A 93 6.22 -36.21 9.79
CA ILE A 93 7.08 -35.04 9.95
C ILE A 93 6.53 -33.86 9.16
N ALA A 94 6.16 -34.09 7.89
CA ALA A 94 5.61 -33.05 7.03
C ALA A 94 4.30 -32.51 7.57
N GLN A 95 3.44 -33.37 8.12
CA GLN A 95 2.18 -32.94 8.74
C GLN A 95 2.41 -32.11 9.99
N ARG A 96 3.43 -32.43 10.79
CA ARG A 96 3.80 -31.60 11.95
C ARG A 96 4.30 -30.23 11.51
N CYS A 97 5.12 -30.15 10.47
CA CYS A 97 5.57 -28.89 9.91
C CYS A 97 4.39 -28.05 9.43
N ALA A 98 3.46 -28.66 8.71
CA ALA A 98 2.25 -27.99 8.23
C ALA A 98 1.41 -27.46 9.41
N ALA A 99 1.24 -28.25 10.45
CA ALA A 99 0.49 -27.83 11.65
C ALA A 99 1.15 -26.64 12.35
N GLU A 100 2.47 -26.65 12.47
CA GLU A 100 3.21 -25.52 13.05
C GLU A 100 3.09 -24.25 12.22
N ILE A 101 3.19 -24.35 10.88
CA ILE A 101 3.01 -23.21 9.98
C ILE A 101 1.62 -22.62 10.14
N ARG A 102 0.58 -23.43 10.16
CA ARG A 102 -0.80 -22.99 10.36
C ARG A 102 -1.01 -22.35 11.74
N ALA A 103 -0.39 -22.89 12.76
CA ALA A 103 -0.47 -22.33 14.11
C ALA A 103 0.11 -20.91 14.18
N ARG A 104 1.20 -20.64 13.47
CA ARG A 104 1.78 -19.31 13.38
C ARG A 104 0.86 -18.30 12.67
N SER A 105 0.04 -18.78 11.73
CA SER A 105 -0.90 -17.92 11.02
C SER A 105 -2.06 -17.43 11.89
N LYS A 106 -2.29 -18.06 13.04
CA LYS A 106 -3.36 -17.70 13.98
C LYS A 106 -2.92 -16.69 15.06
N THR A 107 -1.65 -16.35 15.08
CA THR A 107 -1.09 -15.34 16.01
C THR A 107 -0.76 -14.02 15.27
#